data_c8e932b65efd98e162e07e8c3889ba49
#
_entry.id   c8e932b65efd98e162e07e8c3889ba49
#
_cell.length_a   1.000
_cell.length_b   1.000
_cell.length_c   1.000
_cell.angle_alpha   90.00
_cell.angle_beta   90.00
_cell.angle_gamma   90.00
#
_symmetry.space_group_name_H-M   'P 1'
#
loop_
_entity.id
_entity.type
_entity.pdbx_description
1 polymer ?
#
loop_
_entity_poly.entity_id
_entity_poly.type
_entity_poly.pdbx_seq_one_letter_code
_entity_poly.pdbx_strand_id
1 'polypeptide(L)'
;IFLSFRLAMSTEAPGQFPRIRMRRTRRTPALRRLVVETGLSASDLIYPVFVLDGDKRTEQVASMPGVERQSIDLLLGTLGEAVDLGIPAVALFPVIDADKKSLDGAECANPDGLVQRTVKAIKEAHPDLAVITDVALDPYTTHGQDGIIDDAGYVMNDETVAMLTRQALSHAEAGADVVAPSDMMDGRIGAIRNALEAA
;
A
#
# COMPACT_ATOMS: atom_id res chain seq x y z
N ILE A 1 31.23 -13.24 -40.00
CA ILE A 1 31.57 -14.45 -39.23
C ILE A 1 30.84 -14.30 -37.88
N PHE A 2 29.70 -14.98 -37.77
CA PHE A 2 28.96 -15.05 -36.50
C PHE A 2 29.52 -16.21 -35.69
N LEU A 3 30.22 -15.92 -34.58
CA LEU A 3 30.56 -16.92 -33.58
C LEU A 3 29.34 -17.16 -32.69
N SER A 4 28.65 -18.28 -32.93
CA SER A 4 27.61 -18.80 -32.05
C SER A 4 28.29 -19.39 -30.82
N PHE A 5 28.29 -18.67 -29.69
CA PHE A 5 28.63 -19.25 -28.39
C PHE A 5 27.43 -20.09 -27.91
N ARG A 6 27.44 -21.39 -28.19
CA ARG A 6 26.61 -22.32 -27.44
C ARG A 6 27.23 -22.46 -26.05
N LEU A 7 26.62 -21.84 -25.04
CA LEU A 7 26.82 -22.22 -23.64
C LEU A 7 26.32 -23.68 -23.51
N ALA A 8 27.23 -24.64 -23.50
CA ALA A 8 26.91 -25.98 -23.07
C ALA A 8 26.65 -25.90 -21.56
N MET A 9 25.38 -25.99 -21.15
CA MET A 9 25.05 -26.21 -19.75
C MET A 9 25.61 -27.60 -19.38
N SER A 10 26.75 -27.63 -18.68
CA SER A 10 27.28 -28.86 -18.13
C SER A 10 26.32 -29.34 -17.04
N THR A 11 25.83 -30.54 -17.18
CA THR A 11 25.03 -31.25 -16.16
C THR A 11 25.89 -31.81 -15.03
N GLU A 12 27.17 -31.41 -14.92
CA GLU A 12 28.03 -31.81 -13.83
C GLU A 12 27.55 -31.20 -12.53
N ALA A 13 27.40 -32.04 -11.51
CA ALA A 13 27.11 -31.61 -10.15
C ALA A 13 28.16 -30.55 -9.71
N PRO A 14 27.78 -29.53 -8.95
CA PRO A 14 28.71 -28.52 -8.48
C PRO A 14 29.91 -29.17 -7.83
N GLY A 15 31.10 -28.75 -8.22
CA GLY A 15 32.37 -29.35 -7.80
C GLY A 15 32.49 -29.41 -6.28
N GLN A 16 33.19 -30.42 -5.80
CA GLN A 16 33.27 -30.74 -4.37
C GLN A 16 34.38 -29.93 -3.66
N PHE A 17 34.21 -29.79 -2.32
CA PHE A 17 35.27 -29.35 -1.43
C PHE A 17 36.51 -30.24 -1.63
N PRO A 18 37.76 -29.69 -1.62
CA PRO A 18 38.08 -28.27 -1.33
C PRO A 18 38.14 -27.36 -2.53
N ARG A 19 37.90 -27.82 -3.75
CA ARG A 19 37.96 -26.98 -4.96
C ARG A 19 36.92 -25.88 -4.94
N ILE A 20 35.67 -26.23 -4.60
CA ILE A 20 34.59 -25.27 -4.40
C ILE A 20 34.44 -24.97 -2.92
N ARG A 21 34.53 -23.68 -2.60
CA ARG A 21 34.29 -23.12 -1.27
C ARG A 21 33.40 -21.90 -1.40
N MET A 22 32.13 -22.10 -1.23
CA MET A 22 31.10 -21.04 -1.39
C MET A 22 31.36 -19.79 -0.54
N ARG A 23 32.06 -19.92 0.59
CA ARG A 23 32.41 -18.80 1.47
C ARG A 23 33.56 -17.93 0.97
N ARG A 24 34.25 -18.28 -0.11
CA ARG A 24 35.34 -17.44 -0.65
C ARG A 24 34.87 -16.03 -1.04
N THR A 25 33.69 -15.92 -1.65
CA THR A 25 33.08 -14.67 -2.04
C THR A 25 32.61 -13.81 -0.87
N ARG A 26 32.57 -14.39 0.35
CA ARG A 26 32.12 -13.71 1.57
C ARG A 26 33.28 -13.26 2.47
N ARG A 27 34.52 -13.47 2.07
CA ARG A 27 35.71 -13.28 2.89
C ARG A 27 35.94 -11.82 3.30
N THR A 28 35.68 -10.89 2.41
CA THR A 28 35.86 -9.47 2.66
C THR A 28 34.59 -8.66 2.33
N PRO A 29 34.39 -7.46 2.90
CA PRO A 29 33.30 -6.58 2.51
C PRO A 29 33.28 -6.26 1.02
N ALA A 30 34.46 -6.08 0.41
CA ALA A 30 34.57 -5.82 -1.03
C ALA A 30 34.03 -6.99 -1.87
N LEU A 31 34.46 -8.22 -1.55
CA LEU A 31 33.97 -9.40 -2.25
C LEU A 31 32.47 -9.62 -2.06
N ARG A 32 31.95 -9.35 -0.85
CA ARG A 32 30.49 -9.43 -0.65
C ARG A 32 29.72 -8.42 -1.50
N ARG A 33 30.22 -7.17 -1.63
CA ARG A 33 29.61 -6.17 -2.52
C ARG A 33 29.64 -6.56 -4.00
N LEU A 34 30.70 -7.26 -4.43
CA LEU A 34 30.82 -7.70 -5.83
C LEU A 34 29.83 -8.82 -6.21
N VAL A 35 29.40 -9.63 -5.24
CA VAL A 35 28.54 -10.79 -5.48
C VAL A 35 27.14 -10.64 -4.88
N VAL A 36 26.79 -9.45 -4.41
CA VAL A 36 25.43 -9.21 -3.92
C VAL A 36 24.45 -9.20 -5.10
N GLU A 37 23.39 -9.98 -4.98
CA GLU A 37 22.34 -10.11 -6.00
C GLU A 37 21.11 -9.28 -5.65
N THR A 38 20.93 -8.97 -4.34
CA THR A 38 19.80 -8.21 -3.84
C THR A 38 20.28 -6.92 -3.19
N GLY A 39 19.81 -5.79 -3.67
CA GLY A 39 19.98 -4.48 -3.07
C GLY A 39 18.72 -4.06 -2.32
N LEU A 40 18.87 -3.24 -1.28
CA LEU A 40 17.77 -2.54 -0.62
C LEU A 40 18.15 -1.07 -0.53
N SER A 41 17.26 -0.22 -1.02
CA SER A 41 17.40 1.23 -0.96
C SER A 41 16.10 1.86 -0.44
N ALA A 42 16.10 3.15 -0.14
CA ALA A 42 14.88 3.84 0.27
C ALA A 42 13.78 3.76 -0.78
N SER A 43 14.15 3.72 -2.07
CA SER A 43 13.19 3.61 -3.18
C SER A 43 12.48 2.25 -3.30
N ASP A 44 12.89 1.26 -2.51
CA ASP A 44 12.20 -0.03 -2.42
C ASP A 44 11.13 -0.06 -1.31
N LEU A 45 10.95 1.06 -0.57
CA LEU A 45 10.09 1.13 0.59
C LEU A 45 8.77 1.85 0.27
N ILE A 46 7.70 1.39 0.90
CA ILE A 46 6.41 2.07 1.00
C ILE A 46 6.18 2.35 2.48
N TYR A 47 5.90 3.61 2.84
CA TYR A 47 5.68 4.00 4.23
C TYR A 47 4.20 3.91 4.60
N PRO A 48 3.77 2.95 5.46
CA PRO A 48 2.39 2.86 5.91
C PRO A 48 2.10 3.90 6.99
N VAL A 49 1.00 4.64 6.86
CA VAL A 49 0.59 5.67 7.81
C VAL A 49 -0.89 5.58 8.15
N PHE A 50 -1.23 5.95 9.38
CA PHE A 50 -2.60 6.03 9.85
C PHE A 50 -3.03 7.49 9.99
N VAL A 51 -4.11 7.86 9.31
CA VAL A 51 -4.69 9.20 9.39
C VAL A 51 -5.98 9.18 10.20
N LEU A 52 -6.16 10.17 11.07
CA LEU A 52 -7.40 10.42 11.80
C LEU A 52 -7.89 11.85 11.58
N ASP A 53 -9.18 12.08 11.85
CA ASP A 53 -9.76 13.42 11.72
C ASP A 53 -9.40 14.30 12.93
N GLY A 54 -9.30 15.60 12.71
CA GLY A 54 -8.98 16.58 13.73
C GLY A 54 -7.86 17.54 13.32
N ASP A 55 -7.40 18.32 14.30
CA ASP A 55 -6.28 19.28 14.18
C ASP A 55 -5.29 19.04 15.31
N LYS A 56 -4.00 18.98 14.99
CA LYS A 56 -2.87 18.72 15.93
C LYS A 56 -3.10 17.51 16.84
N ARG A 57 -3.71 16.48 16.28
CA ARG A 57 -4.09 15.27 17.02
C ARG A 57 -3.16 14.11 16.69
N THR A 58 -2.67 13.45 17.75
CA THR A 58 -1.85 12.25 17.68
C THR A 58 -2.38 11.20 18.63
N GLU A 59 -2.44 9.95 18.20
CA GLU A 59 -2.81 8.80 19.03
C GLU A 59 -1.81 7.67 18.83
N GLN A 60 -1.31 7.10 19.93
CA GLN A 60 -0.41 5.94 19.89
C GLN A 60 -1.19 4.68 19.51
N VAL A 61 -0.62 3.83 18.66
CA VAL A 61 -1.15 2.49 18.39
C VAL A 61 -0.56 1.51 19.38
N ALA A 62 -1.34 1.13 20.39
CA ALA A 62 -0.85 0.31 21.53
C ALA A 62 -0.21 -1.02 21.10
N SER A 63 -0.70 -1.65 20.05
CA SER A 63 -0.19 -2.92 19.49
C SER A 63 1.05 -2.74 18.60
N MET A 64 1.40 -1.51 18.22
CA MET A 64 2.49 -1.20 17.30
C MET A 64 3.40 -0.11 17.90
N PRO A 65 4.35 -0.46 18.78
CA PRO A 65 5.20 0.52 19.46
C PRO A 65 5.94 1.42 18.46
N GLY A 66 5.85 2.75 18.67
CA GLY A 66 6.46 3.75 17.78
C GLY A 66 5.62 4.12 16.54
N VAL A 67 4.42 3.54 16.40
CA VAL A 67 3.47 3.91 15.33
C VAL A 67 2.36 4.78 15.92
N GLU A 68 2.08 5.88 15.24
CA GLU A 68 1.06 6.85 15.62
C GLU A 68 0.00 7.00 14.54
N ARG A 69 -1.21 7.34 14.97
CA ARG A 69 -2.28 7.89 14.13
C ARG A 69 -2.16 9.41 14.20
N GLN A 70 -2.18 10.09 13.09
CA GLN A 70 -1.97 11.53 13.04
C GLN A 70 -3.08 12.23 12.26
N SER A 71 -3.44 13.45 12.70
CA SER A 71 -4.26 14.34 11.88
C SER A 71 -3.50 14.80 10.63
N ILE A 72 -4.22 15.24 9.60
CA ILE A 72 -3.64 15.58 8.28
C ILE A 72 -2.49 16.58 8.42
N ASP A 73 -2.67 17.63 9.23
CA ASP A 73 -1.67 18.68 9.44
C ASP A 73 -0.35 18.17 10.01
N LEU A 74 -0.39 17.21 10.94
CA LEU A 74 0.82 16.58 11.50
C LEU A 74 1.41 15.55 10.54
N LEU A 75 0.55 14.79 9.87
CA LEU A 75 0.97 13.77 8.91
C LEU A 75 1.82 14.35 7.78
N LEU A 76 1.48 15.53 7.27
CA LEU A 76 2.25 16.18 6.21
C LEU A 76 3.71 16.43 6.61
N GLY A 77 3.96 16.80 7.88
CA GLY A 77 5.34 16.92 8.42
C GLY A 77 6.08 15.59 8.44
N THR A 78 5.44 14.54 8.94
CA THR A 78 6.00 13.17 8.96
C THR A 78 6.30 12.66 7.54
N LEU A 79 5.45 12.96 6.56
CA LEU A 79 5.68 12.59 5.17
C LEU A 79 6.83 13.39 4.54
N GLY A 80 7.03 14.66 4.94
CA GLY A 80 8.19 15.44 4.54
C GLY A 80 9.51 14.77 4.95
N GLU A 81 9.59 14.26 6.19
CA GLU A 81 10.75 13.48 6.64
C GLU A 81 10.98 12.20 5.82
N ALA A 82 9.89 11.50 5.46
CA ALA A 82 9.97 10.30 4.62
C ALA A 82 10.50 10.62 3.20
N VAL A 83 10.04 11.73 2.62
CA VAL A 83 10.52 12.24 1.32
C VAL A 83 12.00 12.59 1.38
N ASP A 84 12.45 13.29 2.45
CA ASP A 84 13.86 13.66 2.65
C ASP A 84 14.76 12.41 2.79
N LEU A 85 14.23 11.30 3.31
CA LEU A 85 14.91 10.00 3.38
C LEU A 85 14.90 9.23 2.03
N GLY A 86 14.22 9.75 1.02
CA GLY A 86 14.13 9.14 -0.32
C GLY A 86 13.09 8.02 -0.44
N ILE A 87 12.10 7.95 0.45
CA ILE A 87 10.97 7.01 0.35
C ILE A 87 9.98 7.54 -0.69
N PRO A 88 9.67 6.79 -1.77
CA PRO A 88 8.90 7.31 -2.90
C PRO A 88 7.39 7.20 -2.73
N ALA A 89 6.90 6.40 -1.81
CA ALA A 89 5.48 6.09 -1.70
C ALA A 89 4.99 5.97 -0.25
N VAL A 90 3.74 6.36 -0.04
CA VAL A 90 2.99 6.18 1.21
C VAL A 90 1.79 5.26 0.98
N ALA A 91 1.50 4.38 1.94
CA ALA A 91 0.25 3.63 2.02
C ALA A 91 -0.64 4.22 3.12
N LEU A 92 -1.83 4.71 2.75
CA LEU A 92 -2.71 5.48 3.62
C LEU A 92 -3.83 4.62 4.19
N PHE A 93 -3.93 4.55 5.53
CA PHE A 93 -4.98 3.84 6.26
C PHE A 93 -5.79 4.81 7.13
N PRO A 94 -7.12 4.93 6.91
CA PRO A 94 -7.95 5.86 7.67
C PRO A 94 -8.40 5.29 9.01
N VAL A 95 -8.57 6.17 9.99
CA VAL A 95 -9.30 5.90 11.24
C VAL A 95 -10.60 6.70 11.19
N ILE A 96 -11.69 6.01 10.92
CA ILE A 96 -13.01 6.63 10.75
C ILE A 96 -13.74 6.70 12.09
N ASP A 97 -14.23 7.89 12.44
CA ASP A 97 -15.02 8.09 13.65
C ASP A 97 -16.33 7.28 13.60
N ALA A 98 -16.75 6.78 14.75
CA ALA A 98 -17.89 5.87 14.84
C ALA A 98 -19.21 6.44 14.31
N ASP A 99 -19.40 7.74 14.40
CA ASP A 99 -20.61 8.47 13.94
C ASP A 99 -20.67 8.59 12.41
N LYS A 100 -19.55 8.38 11.70
CA LYS A 100 -19.46 8.38 10.25
C LYS A 100 -19.60 6.97 9.63
N LYS A 101 -19.59 5.94 10.48
CA LYS A 101 -19.75 4.55 10.02
C LYS A 101 -21.20 4.22 9.75
N SER A 102 -21.44 3.37 8.75
CA SER A 102 -22.78 2.89 8.38
C SER A 102 -22.76 1.38 8.10
N LEU A 103 -23.92 0.77 7.88
CA LEU A 103 -23.99 -0.66 7.53
C LEU A 103 -23.39 -0.95 6.15
N ASP A 104 -23.49 0.01 5.24
CA ASP A 104 -23.02 -0.11 3.86
C ASP A 104 -21.64 0.56 3.61
N GLY A 105 -21.05 1.19 4.64
CA GLY A 105 -19.77 1.86 4.54
C GLY A 105 -19.74 3.07 3.61
N ALA A 106 -20.88 3.76 3.39
CA ALA A 106 -21.04 4.81 2.38
C ALA A 106 -20.02 5.96 2.49
N GLU A 107 -19.49 6.25 3.68
CA GLU A 107 -18.44 7.27 3.90
C GLU A 107 -17.17 7.00 3.10
N CYS A 108 -16.90 5.76 2.68
CA CYS A 108 -15.72 5.39 1.91
C CYS A 108 -15.62 6.12 0.55
N ALA A 109 -16.75 6.48 -0.04
CA ALA A 109 -16.85 7.18 -1.32
C ALA A 109 -17.25 8.65 -1.18
N ASN A 110 -17.20 9.21 0.03
CA ASN A 110 -17.49 10.63 0.27
C ASN A 110 -16.37 11.50 -0.34
N PRO A 111 -16.65 12.40 -1.31
CA PRO A 111 -15.63 13.23 -1.95
C PRO A 111 -14.90 14.19 -0.98
N ASP A 112 -15.53 14.47 0.17
CA ASP A 112 -14.99 15.26 1.27
C ASP A 112 -14.60 14.39 2.48
N GLY A 113 -14.52 13.07 2.30
CA GLY A 113 -14.12 12.11 3.30
C GLY A 113 -12.67 12.27 3.74
N LEU A 114 -12.32 11.61 4.84
CA LEU A 114 -10.98 11.72 5.44
C LEU A 114 -9.87 11.32 4.44
N VAL A 115 -10.03 10.21 3.72
CA VAL A 115 -9.03 9.73 2.75
C VAL A 115 -8.89 10.71 1.60
N GLN A 116 -9.99 11.15 0.99
CA GLN A 116 -10.00 12.07 -0.14
C GLN A 116 -9.34 13.42 0.20
N ARG A 117 -9.65 13.98 1.38
CA ARG A 117 -9.00 15.21 1.88
C ARG A 117 -7.51 14.99 2.14
N THR A 118 -7.14 13.84 2.70
CA THR A 118 -5.73 13.52 2.97
C THR A 118 -4.93 13.37 1.68
N VAL A 119 -5.48 12.66 0.68
CA VAL A 119 -4.84 12.52 -0.64
C VAL A 119 -4.60 13.87 -1.28
N LYS A 120 -5.63 14.74 -1.34
CA LYS A 120 -5.51 16.11 -1.87
C LYS A 120 -4.41 16.89 -1.16
N ALA A 121 -4.39 16.87 0.18
CA ALA A 121 -3.39 17.58 0.99
C ALA A 121 -1.96 17.05 0.76
N ILE A 122 -1.78 15.73 0.65
CA ILE A 122 -0.48 15.12 0.35
C ILE A 122 -0.02 15.54 -1.05
N LYS A 123 -0.87 15.46 -2.06
CA LYS A 123 -0.50 15.84 -3.44
C LYS A 123 -0.21 17.33 -3.58
N GLU A 124 -0.81 18.18 -2.77
CA GLU A 124 -0.51 19.62 -2.71
C GLU A 124 0.85 19.88 -2.04
N ALA A 125 1.14 19.22 -0.90
CA ALA A 125 2.37 19.45 -0.13
C ALA A 125 3.59 18.70 -0.69
N HIS A 126 3.39 17.49 -1.20
CA HIS A 126 4.43 16.56 -1.68
C HIS A 126 4.01 15.96 -3.04
N PRO A 127 4.00 16.73 -4.14
CA PRO A 127 3.44 16.29 -5.43
C PRO A 127 4.14 15.06 -6.04
N ASP A 128 5.40 14.84 -5.72
CA ASP A 128 6.20 13.72 -6.23
C ASP A 128 6.08 12.45 -5.35
N LEU A 129 5.44 12.53 -4.18
CA LEU A 129 5.19 11.36 -3.33
C LEU A 129 4.01 10.56 -3.89
N ALA A 130 4.24 9.30 -4.23
CA ALA A 130 3.17 8.41 -4.66
C ALA A 130 2.25 8.04 -3.49
N VAL A 131 0.94 8.21 -3.68
CA VAL A 131 -0.08 7.90 -2.68
C VAL A 131 -0.81 6.63 -3.06
N ILE A 132 -0.68 5.60 -2.22
CA ILE A 132 -1.39 4.33 -2.32
C ILE A 132 -2.53 4.36 -1.30
N THR A 133 -3.76 4.15 -1.74
CA THR A 133 -4.91 4.09 -0.84
C THR A 133 -5.41 2.66 -0.71
N ASP A 134 -5.74 2.27 0.51
CA ASP A 134 -6.45 1.03 0.78
C ASP A 134 -7.90 1.14 0.30
N VAL A 135 -8.39 0.09 -0.38
CA VAL A 135 -9.79 -0.03 -0.82
C VAL A 135 -10.42 -1.21 -0.10
N ALA A 136 -11.11 -0.92 0.98
CA ALA A 136 -11.73 -1.87 1.88
C ALA A 136 -12.88 -1.19 2.65
N LEU A 137 -13.85 -1.94 3.16
CA LEU A 137 -15.01 -1.39 3.85
C LEU A 137 -14.96 -1.51 5.38
N ASP A 138 -14.11 -2.37 5.94
CA ASP A 138 -14.01 -2.56 7.40
C ASP A 138 -13.77 -1.28 8.20
N PRO A 139 -12.99 -0.28 7.74
CA PRO A 139 -12.86 0.99 8.45
C PRO A 139 -14.17 1.78 8.53
N TYR A 140 -15.09 1.57 7.57
CA TYR A 140 -16.29 2.37 7.34
C TYR A 140 -17.59 1.70 7.79
N THR A 141 -17.57 0.38 8.02
CA THR A 141 -18.75 -0.37 8.45
C THR A 141 -18.90 -0.37 9.96
N THR A 142 -20.16 -0.31 10.47
CA THR A 142 -20.44 -0.35 11.90
C THR A 142 -20.19 -1.72 12.52
N HIS A 143 -20.28 -2.77 11.71
CA HIS A 143 -20.04 -4.17 12.12
C HIS A 143 -18.59 -4.62 11.94
N GLY A 144 -17.72 -3.81 11.28
CA GLY A 144 -16.30 -4.10 11.09
C GLY A 144 -15.99 -5.24 10.12
N GLN A 145 -16.98 -5.68 9.32
CA GLN A 145 -16.75 -6.62 8.23
C GLN A 145 -16.22 -5.87 6.99
N ASP A 146 -15.41 -6.58 6.24
CA ASP A 146 -14.78 -6.11 5.01
C ASP A 146 -15.71 -6.23 3.79
N GLY A 147 -17.00 -6.08 4.01
CA GLY A 147 -18.04 -6.13 3.00
C GLY A 147 -19.40 -5.82 3.59
N ILE A 148 -20.35 -5.53 2.71
CA ILE A 148 -21.76 -5.30 3.08
C ILE A 148 -22.38 -6.65 3.45
N ILE A 149 -23.07 -6.71 4.59
CA ILE A 149 -23.71 -7.94 5.09
C ILE A 149 -25.22 -7.84 5.01
N ASP A 150 -25.88 -8.96 4.81
CA ASP A 150 -27.33 -9.09 4.94
C ASP A 150 -27.78 -9.28 6.43
N ASP A 151 -29.07 -9.41 6.64
CA ASP A 151 -29.64 -9.59 7.99
C ASP A 151 -29.20 -10.91 8.67
N ALA A 152 -28.71 -11.88 7.90
CA ALA A 152 -28.16 -13.14 8.41
C ALA A 152 -26.63 -13.04 8.68
N GLY A 153 -25.99 -11.92 8.37
CA GLY A 153 -24.55 -11.71 8.51
C GLY A 153 -23.73 -12.29 7.36
N TYR A 154 -24.36 -12.65 6.26
CA TYR A 154 -23.67 -13.12 5.06
C TYR A 154 -23.14 -11.93 4.24
N VAL A 155 -21.87 -11.98 3.81
CA VAL A 155 -21.26 -10.94 3.00
C VAL A 155 -21.78 -11.00 1.57
N MET A 156 -22.40 -9.90 1.12
CA MET A 156 -22.97 -9.76 -0.21
C MET A 156 -21.89 -9.30 -1.19
N ASN A 157 -21.39 -10.23 -2.01
CA ASN A 157 -20.26 -10.00 -2.90
C ASN A 157 -20.49 -8.85 -3.89
N ASP A 158 -21.58 -8.89 -4.63
CA ASP A 158 -21.80 -7.97 -5.77
C ASP A 158 -22.08 -6.55 -5.30
N GLU A 159 -22.82 -6.37 -4.22
CA GLU A 159 -23.09 -5.10 -3.58
C GLU A 159 -21.79 -4.50 -3.01
N THR A 160 -20.95 -5.36 -2.41
CA THR A 160 -19.63 -4.96 -1.90
C THR A 160 -18.72 -4.52 -3.03
N VAL A 161 -18.62 -5.28 -4.13
CA VAL A 161 -17.81 -4.92 -5.31
C VAL A 161 -18.26 -3.59 -5.91
N ALA A 162 -19.58 -3.34 -5.97
CA ALA A 162 -20.11 -2.05 -6.44
C ALA A 162 -19.66 -0.89 -5.55
N MET A 163 -19.66 -1.04 -4.22
CA MET A 163 -19.21 -0.01 -3.29
C MET A 163 -17.69 0.19 -3.34
N LEU A 164 -16.89 -0.89 -3.39
CA LEU A 164 -15.44 -0.82 -3.54
C LEU A 164 -15.02 -0.12 -4.84
N THR A 165 -15.78 -0.33 -5.91
CA THR A 165 -15.57 0.36 -7.19
C THR A 165 -15.80 1.87 -7.05
N ARG A 166 -16.86 2.29 -6.35
CA ARG A 166 -17.13 3.71 -6.06
C ARG A 166 -16.05 4.31 -5.17
N GLN A 167 -15.58 3.58 -4.15
CA GLN A 167 -14.48 3.98 -3.29
C GLN A 167 -13.21 4.23 -4.11
N ALA A 168 -12.82 3.27 -4.95
CA ALA A 168 -11.62 3.36 -5.79
C ALA A 168 -11.67 4.57 -6.74
N LEU A 169 -12.82 4.81 -7.39
CA LEU A 169 -13.01 6.00 -8.25
C LEU A 169 -12.88 7.30 -7.44
N SER A 170 -13.52 7.38 -6.28
CA SER A 170 -13.43 8.56 -5.40
C SER A 170 -12.00 8.85 -4.95
N HIS A 171 -11.21 7.81 -4.65
CA HIS A 171 -9.80 7.95 -4.30
C HIS A 171 -8.95 8.42 -5.50
N ALA A 172 -9.19 7.87 -6.69
CA ALA A 172 -8.51 8.29 -7.92
C ALA A 172 -8.84 9.74 -8.29
N GLU A 173 -10.10 10.16 -8.19
CA GLU A 173 -10.55 11.55 -8.38
C GLU A 173 -9.90 12.52 -7.39
N ALA A 174 -9.61 12.05 -6.17
CA ALA A 174 -8.89 12.84 -5.17
C ALA A 174 -7.39 12.98 -5.48
N GLY A 175 -6.84 12.18 -6.40
CA GLY A 175 -5.44 12.22 -6.86
C GLY A 175 -4.58 11.07 -6.33
N ALA A 176 -5.15 9.96 -5.86
CA ALA A 176 -4.38 8.76 -5.50
C ALA A 176 -3.70 8.18 -6.74
N ASP A 177 -2.41 7.82 -6.62
CA ASP A 177 -1.63 7.23 -7.70
C ASP A 177 -1.91 5.73 -7.88
N VAL A 178 -2.25 5.05 -6.76
CA VAL A 178 -2.54 3.62 -6.73
C VAL A 178 -3.70 3.35 -5.78
N VAL A 179 -4.66 2.53 -6.22
CA VAL A 179 -5.69 1.94 -5.35
C VAL A 179 -5.34 0.48 -5.08
N ALA A 180 -5.36 0.05 -3.83
CA ALA A 180 -4.90 -1.26 -3.38
C ALA A 180 -6.05 -2.02 -2.67
N PRO A 181 -6.92 -2.75 -3.41
CA PRO A 181 -8.01 -3.51 -2.81
C PRO A 181 -7.49 -4.63 -1.92
N SER A 182 -7.73 -4.54 -0.62
CA SER A 182 -7.28 -5.51 0.39
C SER A 182 -8.38 -6.48 0.85
N ASP A 183 -9.61 -6.27 0.38
CA ASP A 183 -10.76 -7.14 0.60
C ASP A 183 -10.65 -8.51 -0.10
N MET A 184 -11.66 -9.37 0.08
CA MET A 184 -11.68 -10.73 -0.46
C MET A 184 -12.83 -10.99 -1.45
N MET A 185 -13.44 -9.94 -2.04
CA MET A 185 -14.58 -10.10 -2.94
C MET A 185 -14.17 -10.63 -4.32
N ASP A 186 -14.95 -11.57 -4.85
CA ASP A 186 -14.75 -12.14 -6.18
C ASP A 186 -14.99 -11.08 -7.27
N GLY A 187 -14.04 -10.98 -8.20
CA GLY A 187 -14.19 -10.12 -9.38
C GLY A 187 -13.86 -8.64 -9.17
N ARG A 188 -13.60 -8.17 -7.94
CA ARG A 188 -13.36 -6.76 -7.60
C ARG A 188 -12.24 -6.10 -8.39
N ILE A 189 -11.12 -6.81 -8.60
CA ILE A 189 -9.97 -6.25 -9.34
C ILE A 189 -10.37 -5.89 -10.78
N GLY A 190 -11.10 -6.80 -11.45
CA GLY A 190 -11.60 -6.55 -12.80
C GLY A 190 -12.61 -5.41 -12.85
N ALA A 191 -13.54 -5.35 -11.88
CA ALA A 191 -14.55 -4.30 -11.80
C ALA A 191 -13.92 -2.91 -11.58
N ILE A 192 -13.02 -2.79 -10.60
CA ILE A 192 -12.28 -1.55 -10.30
C ILE A 192 -11.42 -1.13 -11.49
N ARG A 193 -10.66 -2.06 -12.12
CA ARG A 193 -9.83 -1.74 -13.28
C ARG A 193 -10.67 -1.19 -14.43
N ASN A 194 -11.79 -1.86 -14.77
CA ASN A 194 -12.69 -1.40 -15.83
C ASN A 194 -13.27 -0.01 -15.56
N ALA A 195 -13.64 0.27 -14.31
CA ALA A 195 -14.18 1.56 -13.93
C ALA A 195 -13.14 2.68 -14.03
N LEU A 196 -11.90 2.43 -13.57
CA LEU A 196 -10.80 3.40 -13.66
C LEU A 196 -10.37 3.68 -15.10
N GLU A 197 -10.43 2.69 -16.02
CA GLU A 197 -10.13 2.91 -17.44
C GLU A 197 -11.25 3.66 -18.19
N ALA A 198 -12.45 3.69 -17.63
CA ALA A 198 -13.60 4.37 -18.23
C ALA A 198 -13.77 5.82 -17.76
N ALA A 199 -13.09 6.23 -16.68
CA ALA A 199 -13.14 7.55 -16.08
C ALA A 199 -12.04 8.46 -16.64
#